data_f2f2e1c98515bf34c8bf646aaa098e2e
#
_entry.id   f2f2e1c98515bf34c8bf646aaa098e2e
#
_cell.length_a   1.000
_cell.length_b   1.000
_cell.length_c   1.000
_cell.angle_alpha   90.00
_cell.angle_beta   90.00
_cell.angle_gamma   90.00
#
_symmetry.space_group_name_H-M   'P 1'
#
loop_
_entity.id
_entity.type
_entity.pdbx_description
1 polymer ?
#
loop_
_entity_poly.entity_id
_entity_poly.type
_entity_poly.pdbx_seq_one_letter_code
_entity_poly.pdbx_strand_id
1 'polypeptide(L)'
;MAEVVHWIKDGKIKAPPGEGGPARSEERALLHRESYVKTLESETGTIVRWAMFSSNWASLYYALEWIHGALGPYQLQYYSAGWFTERFELAWEASDRIHQLIHKSDVHLSQTVYIQDANEAGESVPLLLKQALHENAMDEDHSIDCLYDVTSQKFQVSRVGPKSTIAQVYGLSPVSYPCLTGHSFDHAVSRVYPGVIRTGSPHYDHIYAAMSSPTGDIYWIPYQRVVLPLRVGRNKRGVRIVTELTKVDIAVL
;
A
#
# COMPACT_ATOMS: atom_id res chain seq x y z
N MET A 1 19.23 30.05 1.89
CA MET A 1 18.76 29.11 2.94
C MET A 1 19.75 27.98 3.03
N ALA A 2 20.07 27.47 4.23
CA ALA A 2 20.94 26.29 4.34
C ALA A 2 20.23 25.07 3.73
N GLU A 3 20.98 24.16 3.11
CA GLU A 3 20.43 22.88 2.63
C GLU A 3 19.90 22.07 3.81
N VAL A 4 18.66 21.59 3.69
CA VAL A 4 18.02 20.74 4.68
C VAL A 4 17.91 19.33 4.10
N VAL A 5 18.56 18.37 4.78
CA VAL A 5 18.55 16.97 4.38
C VAL A 5 17.74 16.16 5.38
N HIS A 6 16.76 15.40 4.89
CA HIS A 6 16.05 14.41 5.68
C HIS A 6 16.31 13.01 5.16
N TRP A 7 16.43 12.08 6.09
CA TRP A 7 16.47 10.66 5.83
C TRP A 7 15.20 10.03 6.38
N ILE A 8 14.45 9.40 5.51
CA ILE A 8 13.14 8.82 5.83
C ILE A 8 13.28 7.30 5.83
N LYS A 9 12.91 6.68 6.93
CA LYS A 9 12.86 5.22 7.09
C LYS A 9 11.63 4.83 7.88
N ASP A 10 10.91 3.81 7.43
CA ASP A 10 9.70 3.30 8.09
C ASP A 10 8.65 4.41 8.30
N GLY A 11 8.50 5.30 7.31
CA GLY A 11 7.53 6.40 7.36
C GLY A 11 7.87 7.52 8.34
N LYS A 12 9.10 7.62 8.80
CA LYS A 12 9.54 8.64 9.76
C LYS A 12 10.88 9.25 9.33
N ILE A 13 11.08 10.51 9.68
CA ILE A 13 12.42 11.10 9.59
C ILE A 13 13.28 10.45 10.68
N LYS A 14 14.39 9.85 10.26
CA LYS A 14 15.40 9.25 11.14
C LYS A 14 16.78 9.80 10.81
N ALA A 15 17.58 10.07 11.82
CA ALA A 15 18.97 10.36 11.59
C ALA A 15 19.65 9.14 10.94
N PRO A 16 20.48 9.32 9.91
CA PRO A 16 21.28 8.23 9.38
C PRO A 16 22.30 7.79 10.43
N PRO A 17 22.73 6.52 10.43
CA PRO A 17 23.80 6.10 11.30
C PRO A 17 25.11 6.85 10.95
N GLY A 18 25.80 7.39 11.95
CA GLY A 18 27.05 8.14 11.81
C GLY A 18 26.94 9.63 12.16
N GLU A 19 28.00 10.19 12.72
CA GLU A 19 28.11 11.63 12.98
C GLU A 19 28.58 12.36 11.73
N GLY A 20 27.96 13.49 11.38
CA GLY A 20 28.42 14.38 10.30
C GLY A 20 27.84 14.14 8.90
N GLY A 21 26.86 13.23 8.75
CA GLY A 21 26.26 12.87 7.47
C GLY A 21 27.04 11.79 6.72
N PRO A 22 26.35 10.91 5.98
CA PRO A 22 26.98 9.77 5.35
C PRO A 22 27.89 10.15 4.19
N ALA A 23 29.05 9.53 4.12
CA ALA A 23 29.91 9.58 2.94
C ALA A 23 29.16 8.99 1.72
N ARG A 24 29.62 9.31 0.50
CA ARG A 24 28.91 8.89 -0.75
C ARG A 24 28.73 7.37 -0.88
N SER A 25 29.66 6.58 -0.35
CA SER A 25 29.55 5.11 -0.29
C SER A 25 28.50 4.65 0.72
N GLU A 26 28.41 5.35 1.84
CA GLU A 26 27.42 5.09 2.89
C GLU A 26 26.02 5.51 2.46
N GLU A 27 25.89 6.65 1.75
CA GLU A 27 24.63 7.06 1.14
C GLU A 27 24.06 5.95 0.25
N ARG A 28 24.90 5.33 -0.59
CA ARG A 28 24.48 4.21 -1.43
C ARG A 28 24.01 3.01 -0.60
N ALA A 29 24.70 2.70 0.49
CA ALA A 29 24.30 1.62 1.38
C ALA A 29 22.95 1.89 2.05
N LEU A 30 22.72 3.11 2.52
CA LEU A 30 21.45 3.54 3.13
C LEU A 30 20.28 3.40 2.14
N LEU A 31 20.46 3.85 0.89
CA LEU A 31 19.40 3.78 -0.12
C LEU A 31 19.12 2.34 -0.58
N HIS A 32 20.17 1.53 -0.80
CA HIS A 32 20.03 0.22 -1.44
C HIS A 32 19.85 -0.95 -0.46
N ARG A 33 20.43 -0.87 0.73
CA ARG A 33 20.42 -1.99 1.70
C ARG A 33 19.49 -1.73 2.88
N GLU A 34 19.36 -0.46 3.27
CA GLU A 34 18.61 -0.08 4.46
C GLU A 34 17.27 0.57 4.16
N SER A 35 16.90 0.68 2.88
CA SER A 35 15.59 1.14 2.44
C SER A 35 15.24 2.59 2.85
N TYR A 36 16.24 3.45 2.97
CA TYR A 36 16.01 4.87 3.19
C TYR A 36 15.54 5.58 1.91
N VAL A 37 14.74 6.60 2.11
CA VAL A 37 14.49 7.67 1.13
C VAL A 37 15.17 8.93 1.63
N LYS A 38 15.93 9.60 0.77
CA LYS A 38 16.59 10.87 1.08
C LYS A 38 15.81 12.02 0.44
N THR A 39 15.53 13.06 1.21
CA THR A 39 15.06 14.32 0.67
C THR A 39 16.10 15.41 0.95
N LEU A 40 16.25 16.33 0.01
CA LEU A 40 17.12 17.49 0.12
C LEU A 40 16.35 18.71 -0.36
N GLU A 41 16.20 19.70 0.49
CA GLU A 41 15.55 20.97 0.19
C GLU A 41 16.59 22.09 0.24
N SER A 42 16.60 22.95 -0.77
CA SER A 42 17.50 24.07 -0.92
C SER A 42 16.80 25.28 -1.55
N GLU A 43 17.47 26.40 -1.68
CA GLU A 43 16.94 27.57 -2.43
C GLU A 43 16.71 27.28 -3.91
N THR A 44 17.37 26.26 -4.45
CA THR A 44 17.26 25.89 -5.87
C THR A 44 16.20 24.80 -6.13
N GLY A 45 15.50 24.36 -5.08
CA GLY A 45 14.43 23.36 -5.15
C GLY A 45 14.65 22.14 -4.29
N THR A 46 13.85 21.13 -4.54
CA THR A 46 13.77 19.91 -3.75
C THR A 46 14.19 18.68 -4.54
N ILE A 47 15.01 17.83 -3.94
CA ILE A 47 15.40 16.54 -4.52
C ILE A 47 14.87 15.42 -3.63
N VAL A 48 14.21 14.42 -4.23
CA VAL A 48 13.84 13.17 -3.58
C VAL A 48 14.65 12.05 -4.21
N ARG A 49 15.38 11.26 -3.40
CA ARG A 49 16.29 10.21 -3.88
C ARG A 49 16.03 8.89 -3.19
N TRP A 50 15.91 7.80 -3.96
CA TRP A 50 15.71 6.45 -3.43
C TRP A 50 16.19 5.36 -4.40
N ALA A 51 16.25 4.12 -3.91
CA ALA A 51 16.43 2.93 -4.76
C ALA A 51 15.07 2.25 -4.97
N MET A 52 14.62 2.12 -6.22
CA MET A 52 13.25 1.75 -6.59
C MET A 52 12.81 0.40 -6.01
N PHE A 53 13.71 -0.59 -6.00
CA PHE A 53 13.39 -1.94 -5.53
C PHE A 53 13.82 -2.22 -4.08
N SER A 54 14.38 -1.25 -3.40
CA SER A 54 14.86 -1.38 -2.03
C SER A 54 14.14 -0.44 -1.07
N SER A 55 13.37 0.51 -1.59
CA SER A 55 12.70 1.50 -0.74
C SER A 55 11.54 0.90 0.02
N ASN A 56 11.48 1.25 1.28
CA ASN A 56 10.32 1.01 2.10
C ASN A 56 9.16 1.90 1.62
N TRP A 57 8.00 1.32 1.34
CA TRP A 57 6.79 1.98 0.86
C TRP A 57 6.37 3.14 1.75
N ALA A 58 6.41 2.91 3.05
CA ALA A 58 6.08 3.91 4.03
C ALA A 58 6.98 5.14 3.94
N SER A 59 8.25 4.95 3.64
CA SER A 59 9.18 6.05 3.44
C SER A 59 8.87 6.83 2.17
N LEU A 60 8.46 6.14 1.10
CA LEU A 60 8.03 6.80 -0.15
C LEU A 60 6.71 7.53 0.03
N TYR A 61 5.75 6.97 0.79
CA TYR A 61 4.51 7.68 1.10
C TYR A 61 4.74 8.91 1.95
N TYR A 62 5.61 8.82 2.94
CA TYR A 62 6.00 9.98 3.72
C TYR A 62 6.63 11.07 2.82
N ALA A 63 7.53 10.68 1.91
CA ALA A 63 8.14 11.62 0.97
C ALA A 63 7.11 12.24 0.01
N LEU A 64 6.11 11.45 -0.41
CA LEU A 64 5.01 11.90 -1.26
C LEU A 64 4.15 12.97 -0.58
N GLU A 65 3.81 12.79 0.69
CA GLU A 65 3.09 13.79 1.49
C GLU A 65 3.97 15.02 1.75
N TRP A 66 5.21 14.79 2.12
CA TRP A 66 6.17 15.85 2.46
C TRP A 66 6.44 16.80 1.29
N ILE A 67 6.50 16.30 0.05
CA ILE A 67 6.83 17.09 -1.14
C ILE A 67 5.84 18.22 -1.41
N HIS A 68 4.58 18.10 -0.95
CA HIS A 68 3.56 19.14 -1.09
C HIS A 68 3.84 20.39 -0.26
N GLY A 69 4.64 20.28 0.80
CA GLY A 69 5.08 21.41 1.61
C GLY A 69 6.47 21.94 1.27
N ALA A 70 7.19 21.27 0.37
CA ALA A 70 8.56 21.59 0.02
C ALA A 70 8.67 22.63 -1.12
N LEU A 71 9.81 23.28 -1.22
CA LEU A 71 10.07 24.30 -2.26
C LEU A 71 10.38 23.66 -3.62
N GLY A 72 9.71 24.11 -4.68
CA GLY A 72 10.03 23.75 -6.08
C GLY A 72 11.22 24.51 -6.65
N PRO A 73 11.74 24.15 -7.82
CA PRO A 73 11.35 22.95 -8.61
C PRO A 73 11.75 21.62 -7.96
N TYR A 74 11.12 20.55 -8.43
CA TYR A 74 11.28 19.23 -7.84
C TYR A 74 12.09 18.30 -8.75
N GLN A 75 13.00 17.54 -8.16
CA GLN A 75 13.80 16.56 -8.86
C GLN A 75 13.67 15.19 -8.21
N LEU A 76 13.20 14.22 -8.98
CA LEU A 76 13.13 12.82 -8.56
C LEU A 76 14.36 12.08 -9.07
N GLN A 77 15.11 11.49 -8.16
CA GLN A 77 16.30 10.69 -8.47
C GLN A 77 16.09 9.28 -7.94
N TYR A 78 15.94 8.31 -8.84
CA TYR A 78 15.71 6.94 -8.44
C TYR A 78 16.61 5.96 -9.19
N TYR A 79 16.98 4.89 -8.48
CA TYR A 79 17.82 3.84 -9.03
C TYR A 79 16.98 2.64 -9.48
N SER A 80 17.07 2.30 -10.79
CA SER A 80 16.46 1.11 -11.37
C SER A 80 17.42 0.58 -12.44
N ALA A 81 18.34 -0.33 -12.08
CA ALA A 81 19.45 -0.78 -12.93
C ALA A 81 20.40 0.35 -13.41
N GLY A 82 20.20 1.57 -12.94
CA GLY A 82 20.91 2.81 -13.23
C GLY A 82 20.19 3.97 -12.56
N TRP A 83 20.86 5.13 -12.45
CA TRP A 83 20.23 6.34 -11.93
C TRP A 83 19.40 7.04 -13.00
N PHE A 84 18.14 7.30 -12.68
CA PHE A 84 17.23 8.14 -13.44
C PHE A 84 17.02 9.46 -12.70
N THR A 85 16.82 10.53 -13.46
CA THR A 85 16.52 11.86 -12.93
C THR A 85 15.40 12.48 -13.76
N GLU A 86 14.33 12.84 -13.09
CA GLU A 86 13.18 13.54 -13.70
C GLU A 86 12.97 14.87 -12.97
N ARG A 87 12.51 15.91 -13.68
CA ARG A 87 12.29 17.26 -13.14
C ARG A 87 10.85 17.68 -13.33
N PHE A 88 10.31 18.36 -12.33
CA PHE A 88 8.93 18.84 -12.29
C PHE A 88 8.90 20.24 -11.70
N GLU A 89 8.03 21.07 -12.24
CA GLU A 89 7.84 22.43 -11.73
C GLU A 89 6.80 22.47 -10.59
N LEU A 90 5.86 21.53 -10.58
CA LEU A 90 4.76 21.50 -9.63
C LEU A 90 4.84 20.27 -8.71
N ALA A 91 4.55 20.48 -7.42
CA ALA A 91 4.59 19.42 -6.40
C ALA A 91 3.68 18.24 -6.74
N TRP A 92 2.48 18.53 -7.26
CA TRP A 92 1.52 17.49 -7.61
C TRP A 92 2.00 16.60 -8.77
N GLU A 93 2.73 17.14 -9.75
CA GLU A 93 3.31 16.34 -10.84
C GLU A 93 4.38 15.39 -10.31
N ALA A 94 5.27 15.89 -9.44
CA ALA A 94 6.30 15.08 -8.81
C ALA A 94 5.67 14.00 -7.90
N SER A 95 4.65 14.36 -7.14
CA SER A 95 3.88 13.45 -6.29
C SER A 95 3.19 12.36 -7.11
N ASP A 96 2.49 12.73 -8.19
CA ASP A 96 1.84 11.76 -9.08
C ASP A 96 2.87 10.83 -9.74
N ARG A 97 4.05 11.36 -10.09
CA ARG A 97 5.13 10.55 -10.63
C ARG A 97 5.71 9.56 -9.62
N ILE A 98 5.94 9.97 -8.38
CA ILE A 98 6.31 9.05 -7.29
C ILE A 98 5.27 7.95 -7.17
N HIS A 99 3.99 8.30 -7.17
CA HIS A 99 2.87 7.39 -7.11
C HIS A 99 2.88 6.36 -8.26
N GLN A 100 3.07 6.82 -9.50
CA GLN A 100 3.22 5.93 -10.66
C GLN A 100 4.43 5.00 -10.54
N LEU A 101 5.56 5.49 -10.01
CA LEU A 101 6.77 4.69 -9.80
C LEU A 101 6.59 3.67 -8.67
N ILE A 102 5.87 4.04 -7.62
CA ILE A 102 5.41 3.10 -6.59
C ILE A 102 4.57 2.00 -7.26
N HIS A 103 3.58 2.33 -8.06
CA HIS A 103 2.77 1.34 -8.77
C HIS A 103 3.58 0.49 -9.76
N LYS A 104 4.57 1.05 -10.42
CA LYS A 104 5.45 0.28 -11.32
C LYS A 104 6.41 -0.64 -10.56
N SER A 105 6.93 -0.20 -9.42
CA SER A 105 7.72 -1.07 -8.54
C SER A 105 6.85 -2.08 -7.80
N ASP A 106 5.56 -1.77 -7.61
CA ASP A 106 4.52 -2.69 -7.15
C ASP A 106 4.25 -3.83 -8.15
N VAL A 107 4.78 -3.78 -9.34
CA VAL A 107 4.84 -4.97 -10.20
C VAL A 107 5.57 -6.12 -9.49
N HIS A 108 6.54 -5.85 -8.64
CA HIS A 108 7.14 -6.86 -7.78
C HIS A 108 6.25 -7.24 -6.58
N LEU A 109 5.54 -6.30 -5.98
CA LEU A 109 4.54 -6.61 -4.94
C LEU A 109 3.25 -7.17 -5.55
N SER A 110 2.85 -6.74 -6.73
CA SER A 110 1.72 -7.33 -7.45
C SER A 110 2.02 -8.72 -8.02
N GLN A 111 3.27 -9.05 -8.27
CA GLN A 111 3.72 -10.42 -8.46
C GLN A 111 3.81 -11.20 -7.14
N THR A 112 3.79 -10.54 -5.99
CA THR A 112 3.72 -11.16 -4.67
C THR A 112 2.28 -11.33 -4.16
N VAL A 113 1.28 -10.82 -4.87
CA VAL A 113 -0.11 -11.20 -4.67
C VAL A 113 -0.35 -12.49 -5.43
N TYR A 114 -0.25 -13.61 -4.75
CA TYR A 114 -0.57 -14.91 -5.32
C TYR A 114 -2.09 -15.00 -5.50
N ILE A 115 -2.52 -15.09 -6.75
CA ILE A 115 -3.92 -15.29 -7.10
C ILE A 115 -4.09 -16.78 -7.39
N GLN A 116 -4.76 -17.49 -6.50
CA GLN A 116 -5.25 -18.84 -6.77
C GLN A 116 -6.73 -18.77 -7.08
N ASP A 117 -7.16 -19.52 -8.08
CA ASP A 117 -8.58 -19.71 -8.33
C ASP A 117 -9.23 -20.34 -7.10
N ALA A 118 -10.44 -19.90 -6.75
CA ALA A 118 -11.18 -20.37 -5.58
C ALA A 118 -11.34 -21.91 -5.53
N ASN A 119 -11.30 -22.57 -6.69
CA ASN A 119 -11.40 -24.02 -6.82
C ASN A 119 -10.05 -24.76 -6.57
N GLU A 120 -8.96 -24.04 -6.53
CA GLU A 120 -7.60 -24.58 -6.33
C GLU A 120 -7.03 -24.24 -4.94
N ALA A 121 -7.84 -23.66 -4.07
CA ALA A 121 -7.45 -23.34 -2.70
C ALA A 121 -7.12 -24.65 -1.94
N GLY A 122 -5.84 -24.94 -1.84
CA GLY A 122 -5.30 -26.14 -1.22
C GLY A 122 -5.51 -26.23 0.30
N GLU A 123 -4.89 -27.20 0.93
CA GLU A 123 -5.00 -27.45 2.38
C GLU A 123 -4.50 -26.28 3.26
N SER A 124 -3.65 -25.41 2.71
CA SER A 124 -3.06 -24.27 3.41
C SER A 124 -4.00 -23.08 3.64
N VAL A 125 -5.20 -23.11 3.05
CA VAL A 125 -6.17 -22.02 3.24
C VAL A 125 -6.79 -22.11 4.63
N PRO A 126 -6.79 -21.01 5.41
CA PRO A 126 -7.43 -20.97 6.72
C PRO A 126 -8.90 -21.37 6.68
N LEU A 127 -9.37 -21.99 7.76
CA LEU A 127 -10.74 -22.53 7.84
C LEU A 127 -11.79 -21.44 7.58
N LEU A 128 -11.60 -20.25 8.16
CA LEU A 128 -12.48 -19.11 7.96
C LEU A 128 -12.62 -18.75 6.48
N LEU A 129 -11.51 -18.72 5.75
CA LEU A 129 -11.49 -18.37 4.33
C LEU A 129 -12.04 -19.51 3.46
N LYS A 130 -11.81 -20.77 3.84
CA LYS A 130 -12.46 -21.93 3.20
C LYS A 130 -13.98 -21.86 3.31
N GLN A 131 -14.48 -21.55 4.50
CA GLN A 131 -15.92 -21.37 4.71
C GLN A 131 -16.47 -20.24 3.85
N ALA A 132 -15.78 -19.09 3.79
CA ALA A 132 -16.18 -17.98 2.94
C ALA A 132 -16.28 -18.37 1.45
N LEU A 133 -15.31 -19.14 0.97
CA LEU A 133 -15.27 -19.59 -0.42
C LEU A 133 -16.40 -20.59 -0.76
N HIS A 134 -16.69 -21.51 0.15
CA HIS A 134 -17.66 -22.58 -0.09
C HIS A 134 -19.12 -22.14 0.11
N GLU A 135 -19.38 -21.34 1.11
CA GLU A 135 -20.73 -20.99 1.49
C GLU A 135 -21.25 -19.73 0.78
N ASN A 136 -20.36 -18.98 0.12
CA ASN A 136 -20.66 -17.65 -0.48
C ASN A 136 -21.40 -16.71 0.50
N ALA A 137 -21.43 -17.09 1.78
CA ALA A 137 -22.12 -16.44 2.86
C ALA A 137 -21.22 -16.45 4.09
N MET A 138 -20.55 -15.33 4.34
CA MET A 138 -19.82 -15.16 5.60
C MET A 138 -20.69 -14.42 6.60
N ASP A 139 -20.51 -14.81 7.86
CA ASP A 139 -20.97 -14.04 9.01
C ASP A 139 -20.50 -12.59 8.88
N GLU A 140 -21.44 -11.69 9.02
CA GLU A 140 -21.21 -10.26 8.93
C GLU A 140 -20.16 -9.77 9.94
N ASP A 141 -20.04 -10.45 11.07
CA ASP A 141 -19.09 -10.11 12.12
C ASP A 141 -17.61 -10.25 11.67
N HIS A 142 -17.30 -11.18 10.77
CA HIS A 142 -15.94 -11.46 10.30
C HIS A 142 -15.56 -10.76 9.00
N SER A 143 -16.44 -9.94 8.45
CA SER A 143 -16.25 -9.37 7.11
C SER A 143 -16.30 -7.85 7.08
N ILE A 144 -15.75 -7.30 6.02
CA ILE A 144 -15.84 -5.88 5.67
C ILE A 144 -16.60 -5.78 4.36
N ASP A 145 -17.57 -4.88 4.30
CA ASP A 145 -18.32 -4.60 3.09
C ASP A 145 -17.89 -3.27 2.49
N CYS A 146 -17.51 -3.31 1.22
CA CYS A 146 -17.21 -2.14 0.41
C CYS A 146 -18.25 -2.02 -0.71
N LEU A 147 -18.91 -0.88 -0.78
CA LEU A 147 -19.88 -0.58 -1.83
C LEU A 147 -19.23 0.29 -2.91
N TYR A 148 -19.55 0.00 -4.15
CA TYR A 148 -19.13 0.80 -5.29
C TYR A 148 -20.03 2.03 -5.44
N ASP A 149 -19.42 3.20 -5.36
CA ASP A 149 -20.08 4.47 -5.66
C ASP A 149 -19.87 4.84 -7.12
N VAL A 150 -20.96 4.85 -7.89
CA VAL A 150 -20.95 5.14 -9.32
C VAL A 150 -20.52 6.59 -9.60
N THR A 151 -20.81 7.51 -8.68
CA THR A 151 -20.55 8.92 -8.86
C THR A 151 -19.05 9.22 -8.73
N SER A 152 -18.42 8.71 -7.70
CA SER A 152 -16.99 8.88 -7.46
C SER A 152 -16.11 7.82 -8.15
N GLN A 153 -16.73 6.76 -8.70
CA GLN A 153 -16.05 5.60 -9.27
C GLN A 153 -15.10 4.90 -8.27
N LYS A 154 -15.41 4.97 -6.99
CA LYS A 154 -14.60 4.42 -5.91
C LYS A 154 -15.37 3.41 -5.07
N PHE A 155 -14.63 2.53 -4.42
CA PHE A 155 -15.17 1.67 -3.39
C PHE A 155 -15.10 2.38 -2.04
N GLN A 156 -16.20 2.33 -1.29
CA GLN A 156 -16.29 2.92 0.03
C GLN A 156 -16.64 1.82 1.04
N VAL A 157 -15.93 1.81 2.18
CA VAL A 157 -16.26 0.92 3.29
C VAL A 157 -17.62 1.31 3.84
N SER A 158 -18.57 0.40 3.77
CA SER A 158 -19.95 0.61 4.26
C SER A 158 -20.21 -0.07 5.59
N ARG A 159 -19.47 -1.13 5.89
CA ARG A 159 -19.59 -1.88 7.14
C ARG A 159 -18.27 -2.55 7.50
N VAL A 160 -17.98 -2.58 8.79
CA VAL A 160 -16.84 -3.29 9.37
C VAL A 160 -17.38 -4.26 10.43
N GLY A 161 -17.15 -5.53 10.23
CA GLY A 161 -17.50 -6.56 11.20
C GLY A 161 -16.59 -6.53 12.43
N PRO A 162 -17.13 -6.62 13.65
CA PRO A 162 -16.36 -6.47 14.88
C PRO A 162 -15.31 -7.58 15.10
N LYS A 163 -15.50 -8.73 14.48
CA LYS A 163 -14.56 -9.86 14.54
C LYS A 163 -13.66 -9.94 13.30
N SER A 164 -13.76 -8.98 12.37
CA SER A 164 -12.87 -8.96 11.22
C SER A 164 -11.44 -8.68 11.67
N THR A 165 -10.48 -9.36 11.07
CA THR A 165 -9.06 -9.22 11.41
C THR A 165 -8.58 -7.77 11.31
N ILE A 166 -9.06 -7.05 10.31
CA ILE A 166 -8.71 -5.64 10.11
C ILE A 166 -9.32 -4.76 11.21
N ALA A 167 -10.53 -5.07 11.70
CA ALA A 167 -11.13 -4.35 12.83
C ALA A 167 -10.30 -4.44 14.11
N GLN A 168 -9.62 -5.57 14.32
CA GLN A 168 -8.71 -5.76 15.46
C GLN A 168 -7.48 -4.86 15.36
N VAL A 169 -7.05 -4.50 14.16
CA VAL A 169 -5.87 -3.66 13.92
C VAL A 169 -6.25 -2.18 13.91
N TYR A 170 -7.35 -1.81 13.25
CA TYR A 170 -7.73 -0.41 12.99
C TYR A 170 -8.99 0.06 13.74
N GLY A 171 -9.66 -0.82 14.47
CA GLY A 171 -10.92 -0.51 15.13
C GLY A 171 -12.13 -0.57 14.19
N LEU A 172 -13.30 -0.19 14.70
CA LEU A 172 -14.58 -0.34 14.00
C LEU A 172 -14.97 0.87 13.14
N SER A 173 -14.24 1.96 13.22
CA SER A 173 -14.59 3.17 12.46
C SER A 173 -14.20 3.02 10.99
N PRO A 174 -15.13 3.12 10.03
CA PRO A 174 -14.82 3.08 8.61
C PRO A 174 -13.80 4.15 8.20
N VAL A 175 -13.76 5.27 8.89
CA VAL A 175 -12.80 6.38 8.64
C VAL A 175 -11.35 5.97 8.90
N SER A 176 -11.15 4.95 9.72
CA SER A 176 -9.81 4.42 10.02
C SER A 176 -9.24 3.54 8.91
N TYR A 177 -10.04 3.25 7.88
CA TYR A 177 -9.62 2.35 6.79
C TYR A 177 -9.05 3.13 5.63
N PRO A 178 -7.98 2.61 5.03
CA PRO A 178 -7.27 3.27 3.94
C PRO A 178 -8.17 3.57 2.72
N CYS A 179 -9.19 2.75 2.44
CA CYS A 179 -10.09 2.89 1.28
C CYS A 179 -10.79 4.25 1.16
N LEU A 180 -10.76 5.09 2.18
CA LEU A 180 -11.34 6.44 2.15
C LEU A 180 -10.34 7.51 1.75
N THR A 181 -9.05 7.23 1.83
CA THR A 181 -8.00 8.24 1.70
C THR A 181 -7.41 8.30 0.30
N GLY A 182 -7.70 7.33 -0.58
CA GLY A 182 -7.17 7.29 -1.94
C GLY A 182 -5.68 6.97 -2.01
N HIS A 183 -5.12 6.37 -0.97
CA HIS A 183 -3.74 5.90 -0.98
C HIS A 183 -3.54 4.77 -2.00
N SER A 184 -2.33 4.61 -2.49
CA SER A 184 -2.01 3.57 -3.49
C SER A 184 -2.19 2.14 -2.96
N PHE A 185 -2.10 1.92 -1.65
CA PHE A 185 -2.50 0.68 -1.01
C PHE A 185 -3.95 0.33 -1.38
N ASP A 186 -4.86 1.31 -1.36
CA ASP A 186 -6.27 1.10 -1.70
C ASP A 186 -6.43 0.69 -3.16
N HIS A 187 -5.67 1.29 -4.06
CA HIS A 187 -5.68 0.93 -5.47
C HIS A 187 -5.14 -0.50 -5.68
N ALA A 188 -4.05 -0.85 -5.00
CA ALA A 188 -3.47 -2.19 -5.09
C ALA A 188 -4.44 -3.27 -4.58
N VAL A 189 -5.00 -3.09 -3.38
CA VAL A 189 -5.90 -4.08 -2.78
C VAL A 189 -7.28 -4.11 -3.42
N SER A 190 -7.77 -2.99 -3.95
CA SER A 190 -9.10 -2.89 -4.58
C SER A 190 -9.11 -3.23 -6.07
N ARG A 191 -7.97 -3.43 -6.71
CA ARG A 191 -7.87 -3.70 -8.15
C ARG A 191 -8.69 -4.90 -8.62
N VAL A 192 -8.90 -5.90 -7.75
CA VAL A 192 -9.67 -7.11 -8.06
C VAL A 192 -11.17 -6.92 -7.92
N TYR A 193 -11.64 -5.90 -7.18
CA TYR A 193 -13.05 -5.71 -6.86
C TYR A 193 -13.96 -5.54 -8.09
N PRO A 194 -13.60 -4.74 -9.12
CA PRO A 194 -14.41 -4.63 -10.33
C PRO A 194 -14.56 -5.98 -11.04
N GLY A 195 -13.50 -6.80 -11.01
CA GLY A 195 -13.51 -8.15 -11.57
C GLY A 195 -14.53 -9.04 -10.85
N VAL A 196 -14.48 -9.08 -9.51
CA VAL A 196 -15.41 -9.85 -8.67
C VAL A 196 -16.87 -9.44 -8.90
N ILE A 197 -17.15 -8.14 -8.97
CA ILE A 197 -18.50 -7.64 -9.25
C ILE A 197 -18.98 -8.06 -10.64
N ARG A 198 -18.11 -8.01 -11.63
CA ARG A 198 -18.44 -8.31 -13.03
C ARG A 198 -18.67 -9.81 -13.24
N THR A 199 -17.80 -10.65 -12.73
CA THR A 199 -17.85 -12.10 -12.90
C THR A 199 -18.86 -12.77 -11.97
N GLY A 200 -19.10 -12.17 -10.80
CA GLY A 200 -19.89 -12.77 -9.73
C GLY A 200 -19.17 -13.93 -9.03
N SER A 201 -17.88 -14.11 -9.30
CA SER A 201 -17.08 -15.19 -8.73
C SER A 201 -16.21 -14.68 -7.57
N PRO A 202 -16.02 -15.48 -6.52
CA PRO A 202 -15.07 -15.18 -5.46
C PRO A 202 -13.64 -15.01 -5.99
N HIS A 203 -12.85 -14.22 -5.27
CA HIS A 203 -11.42 -14.07 -5.51
C HIS A 203 -10.67 -14.36 -4.22
N TYR A 204 -9.58 -15.12 -4.32
CA TYR A 204 -8.72 -15.46 -3.20
C TYR A 204 -7.29 -15.02 -3.52
N ASP A 205 -6.66 -14.34 -2.58
CA ASP A 205 -5.29 -13.89 -2.73
C ASP A 205 -4.51 -13.88 -1.40
N HIS A 206 -3.19 -13.92 -1.53
CA HIS A 206 -2.25 -13.68 -0.46
C HIS A 206 -1.72 -12.26 -0.56
N ILE A 207 -1.59 -11.57 0.56
CA ILE A 207 -1.12 -10.20 0.62
C ILE A 207 -0.06 -10.07 1.72
N TYR A 208 1.02 -9.38 1.38
CA TYR A 208 2.01 -8.93 2.35
C TYR A 208 2.10 -7.41 2.24
N ALA A 209 1.56 -6.71 3.23
CA ALA A 209 1.34 -5.28 3.14
C ALA A 209 1.98 -4.50 4.28
N ALA A 210 2.53 -3.34 3.95
CA ALA A 210 2.93 -2.36 4.94
C ALA A 210 1.69 -1.58 5.40
N MET A 211 1.38 -1.66 6.68
CA MET A 211 0.23 -0.99 7.28
C MET A 211 0.66 -0.07 8.41
N SER A 212 0.10 1.15 8.43
CA SER A 212 0.30 2.09 9.53
C SER A 212 -0.57 1.73 10.70
N SER A 213 0.03 1.64 11.89
CA SER A 213 -0.76 1.53 13.12
C SER A 213 -1.40 2.89 13.48
N PRO A 214 -2.39 2.91 14.37
CA PRO A 214 -2.95 4.15 14.91
C PRO A 214 -1.91 5.06 15.60
N THR A 215 -0.78 4.49 16.04
CA THR A 215 0.35 5.21 16.64
C THR A 215 1.35 5.73 15.60
N GLY A 216 1.10 5.48 14.31
CA GLY A 216 1.95 5.90 13.21
C GLY A 216 3.14 4.99 12.93
N ASP A 217 3.27 3.86 13.64
CA ASP A 217 4.25 2.83 13.32
C ASP A 217 3.80 2.00 12.13
N ILE A 218 4.76 1.53 11.34
CA ILE A 218 4.47 0.73 10.15
C ILE A 218 4.94 -0.69 10.39
N TYR A 219 4.01 -1.61 10.18
CA TYR A 219 4.23 -3.04 10.29
C TYR A 219 3.96 -3.72 8.95
N TRP A 220 4.81 -4.67 8.60
CA TRP A 220 4.56 -5.56 7.49
C TRP A 220 3.68 -6.71 7.96
N ILE A 221 2.48 -6.78 7.43
CA ILE A 221 1.46 -7.73 7.85
C ILE A 221 1.18 -8.72 6.74
N PRO A 222 1.48 -10.02 6.94
CA PRO A 222 1.05 -11.07 6.03
C PRO A 222 -0.41 -11.44 6.33
N TYR A 223 -1.24 -11.48 5.29
CA TYR A 223 -2.62 -11.96 5.42
C TYR A 223 -3.10 -12.62 4.12
N GLN A 224 -4.02 -13.53 4.29
CA GLN A 224 -4.78 -14.11 3.19
C GLN A 224 -6.17 -13.46 3.15
N ARG A 225 -6.74 -13.37 1.95
CA ARG A 225 -7.98 -12.66 1.74
C ARG A 225 -8.89 -13.40 0.76
N VAL A 226 -10.18 -13.40 1.08
CA VAL A 226 -11.26 -13.75 0.17
C VAL A 226 -12.09 -12.51 -0.10
N VAL A 227 -12.39 -12.25 -1.36
CA VAL A 227 -13.26 -11.18 -1.84
C VAL A 227 -14.47 -11.81 -2.51
N LEU A 228 -15.65 -11.57 -1.94
CA LEU A 228 -16.92 -12.10 -2.41
C LEU A 228 -17.75 -11.02 -3.10
N PRO A 229 -18.53 -11.34 -4.13
CA PRO A 229 -19.47 -10.38 -4.69
C PRO A 229 -20.58 -10.07 -3.68
N LEU A 230 -20.87 -8.77 -3.50
CA LEU A 230 -21.91 -8.29 -2.59
C LEU A 230 -22.99 -7.52 -3.36
N ARG A 231 -24.25 -7.82 -3.06
CA ARG A 231 -25.41 -7.05 -3.53
C ARG A 231 -26.22 -6.59 -2.33
N VAL A 232 -26.48 -5.29 -2.24
CA VAL A 232 -27.29 -4.70 -1.20
C VAL A 232 -28.53 -4.07 -1.84
N GLY A 233 -29.69 -4.66 -1.58
CA GLY A 233 -30.93 -4.26 -2.24
C GLY A 233 -30.89 -4.46 -3.76
N ARG A 234 -31.66 -3.63 -4.50
CA ARG A 234 -31.79 -3.78 -5.96
C ARG A 234 -30.65 -3.14 -6.75
N ASN A 235 -30.02 -2.08 -6.24
CA ASN A 235 -29.17 -1.21 -7.06
C ASN A 235 -27.73 -1.03 -6.55
N LYS A 236 -27.41 -1.49 -5.35
CA LYS A 236 -26.06 -1.32 -4.81
C LYS A 236 -25.25 -2.61 -5.00
N ARG A 237 -24.10 -2.47 -5.61
CA ARG A 237 -23.14 -3.55 -5.78
C ARG A 237 -21.84 -3.22 -5.04
N GLY A 238 -21.16 -4.23 -4.59
CA GLY A 238 -19.91 -4.08 -3.90
C GLY A 238 -19.22 -5.42 -3.72
N VAL A 239 -18.33 -5.46 -2.78
CA VAL A 239 -17.61 -6.66 -2.38
C VAL A 239 -17.67 -6.83 -0.87
N ARG A 240 -17.70 -8.07 -0.44
CA ARG A 240 -17.49 -8.50 0.95
C ARG A 240 -16.11 -9.10 1.07
N ILE A 241 -15.35 -8.65 2.03
CA ILE A 241 -13.95 -9.00 2.19
C ILE A 241 -13.79 -9.72 3.52
N VAL A 242 -13.16 -10.88 3.49
CA VAL A 242 -12.76 -11.65 4.67
C VAL A 242 -11.26 -11.79 4.64
N THR A 243 -10.61 -11.46 5.76
CA THR A 243 -9.16 -11.51 5.90
C THR A 243 -8.77 -12.32 7.11
N GLU A 244 -7.65 -13.03 7.01
CA GLU A 244 -7.04 -13.72 8.13
C GLU A 244 -5.54 -13.51 8.16
N LEU A 245 -5.01 -13.09 9.32
CA LEU A 245 -3.57 -12.94 9.53
C LEU A 245 -2.95 -14.32 9.58
N THR A 246 -2.16 -14.64 8.59
CA THR A 246 -1.53 -15.95 8.48
C THR A 246 -0.28 -15.86 7.60
N LYS A 247 0.50 -16.92 7.62
CA LYS A 247 1.64 -17.04 6.70
C LYS A 247 1.15 -16.98 5.26
N VAL A 248 1.86 -16.23 4.46
CA VAL A 248 1.64 -16.12 3.02
C VAL A 248 2.80 -16.79 2.30
N ASP A 249 2.48 -17.53 1.25
CA ASP A 249 3.48 -18.09 0.35
C ASP A 249 3.78 -17.06 -0.76
N ILE A 250 4.54 -16.06 -0.37
CA ILE A 250 4.98 -15.01 -1.27
C ILE A 250 6.50 -15.16 -1.39
N ALA A 251 6.96 -15.60 -2.55
CA ALA A 251 8.38 -15.58 -2.86
C ALA A 251 8.82 -14.12 -3.05
N VAL A 252 9.43 -13.57 -2.02
CA VAL A 252 10.16 -12.31 -2.14
C VAL A 252 11.49 -12.65 -2.82
N LEU A 253 11.60 -12.38 -4.12
CA LEU A 253 12.85 -12.49 -4.86
C LEU A 253 13.84 -11.40 -4.47
#